data_d6a0f0078ec7ba9e10b208d0d35a44fd
#
_entry.id   d6a0f0078ec7ba9e10b208d0d35a44fd
#
_cell.length_a   1.000
_cell.length_b   1.000
_cell.length_c   1.000
_cell.angle_alpha   90.00
_cell.angle_beta   90.00
_cell.angle_gamma   90.00
#
_symmetry.space_group_name_H-M   'P 1'
#
loop_
_entity.id
_entity.type
_entity.pdbx_description
1 polymer ?
#
loop_
_entity_poly.entity_id
_entity_poly.type
_entity_poly.pdbx_seq_one_letter_code
_entity_poly.pdbx_strand_id
1 'polypeptide(L)'
;KFFGEKSFEVEDLLGIDENGNGKLNIIRLTDIQDKPKLFSTFMLSLLAEVYSTFPEVGDPEAPRLVIFIDEAHLIFNNASKVLLDQIETVIKLIRSKGIGVFFVTQSPEDIPAAVLAQLGLKVQHAFRVFTANDRKALKLIAENYPLSDYYKVDELLTTLGIGEAAITVLNEKGVPTPIAHTLLCTPASRMDILTPDELAKSISKSRLTTKYNETLDRESAFEVLSKKLETQVAENTKTTKGAEAKEEPSQLDQVLNSSTGKQVMRTVTSVLTRSLLGALGLGATRRKKSGWF
;
A
#
# COMPACT_ATOMS: atom_id res chain seq x y z
N LYS A 1 -0.68 15.77 -3.29
CA LYS A 1 0.01 15.08 -4.43
C LYS A 1 0.40 13.69 -3.96
N PHE A 2 -0.19 12.63 -4.53
CA PHE A 2 0.11 11.24 -4.16
C PHE A 2 1.39 10.75 -4.86
N PHE A 3 1.62 11.19 -6.08
CA PHE A 3 2.87 11.00 -6.81
C PHE A 3 3.65 12.31 -6.69
N GLY A 4 4.51 12.35 -5.74
CA GLY A 4 5.36 13.48 -5.46
C GLY A 4 6.69 12.99 -4.92
N GLU A 5 7.35 13.84 -4.21
CA GLU A 5 8.55 13.50 -3.49
C GLU A 5 8.25 12.55 -2.32
N LYS A 6 9.26 11.78 -1.92
CA LYS A 6 9.21 10.91 -0.76
C LYS A 6 8.75 11.72 0.47
N SER A 7 7.61 11.35 1.03
CA SER A 7 6.99 12.12 2.09
C SER A 7 7.49 11.74 3.49
N PHE A 8 8.05 10.51 3.66
CA PHE A 8 8.72 10.09 4.90
C PHE A 8 9.71 8.96 4.62
N GLU A 9 10.61 8.71 5.56
CA GLU A 9 11.60 7.65 5.51
C GLU A 9 11.12 6.46 6.34
N VAL A 10 11.10 5.27 5.74
CA VAL A 10 10.61 4.05 6.44
C VAL A 10 11.52 3.63 7.58
N GLU A 11 12.78 4.06 7.57
CA GLU A 11 13.73 3.85 8.66
C GLU A 11 13.29 4.54 9.97
N ASP A 12 12.53 5.61 9.90
CA ASP A 12 11.97 6.28 11.08
C ASP A 12 10.96 5.42 11.84
N LEU A 13 10.42 4.38 11.18
CA LEU A 13 9.55 3.38 11.82
C LEU A 13 10.32 2.47 12.79
N LEU A 14 11.64 2.34 12.65
CA LEU A 14 12.51 1.53 13.51
C LEU A 14 13.01 2.27 14.77
N GLY A 15 12.36 3.35 15.15
CA GLY A 15 12.77 4.11 16.32
C GLY A 15 12.78 3.30 17.61
N ILE A 16 13.85 3.45 18.41
CA ILE A 16 14.00 2.89 19.75
C ILE A 16 14.01 4.03 20.77
N ASP A 17 13.43 3.84 21.94
CA ASP A 17 13.46 4.79 23.03
C ASP A 17 14.77 4.68 23.86
N GLU A 18 14.93 5.56 24.84
CA GLU A 18 16.13 5.60 25.71
C GLU A 18 16.28 4.32 26.58
N ASN A 19 15.21 3.57 26.75
CA ASN A 19 15.20 2.31 27.54
C ASN A 19 15.39 1.08 26.64
N GLY A 20 15.58 1.25 25.34
CA GLY A 20 15.74 0.15 24.38
C GLY A 20 14.42 -0.44 23.87
N ASN A 21 13.25 0.17 24.18
CA ASN A 21 11.96 -0.30 23.68
C ASN A 21 11.68 0.26 22.29
N GLY A 22 11.02 -0.54 21.46
CA GLY A 22 10.53 -0.07 20.15
C GLY A 22 9.51 1.04 20.30
N LYS A 23 9.58 2.04 19.41
CA LYS A 23 8.59 3.14 19.38
C LYS A 23 7.33 2.70 18.66
N LEU A 24 6.19 3.14 19.19
CA LEU A 24 4.90 2.99 18.52
C LEU A 24 4.68 4.16 17.56
N ASN A 25 4.58 3.87 16.28
CA ASN A 25 4.28 4.85 15.23
C ASN A 25 2.83 4.66 14.77
N ILE A 26 2.08 5.75 14.65
CA ILE A 26 0.69 5.73 14.18
C ILE A 26 0.59 6.55 12.90
N ILE A 27 0.33 5.87 11.79
CA ILE A 27 0.06 6.52 10.50
C ILE A 27 -1.45 6.64 10.34
N ARG A 28 -1.96 7.88 10.40
CA ARG A 28 -3.40 8.14 10.25
C ARG A 28 -3.75 8.35 8.80
N LEU A 29 -4.67 7.55 8.28
CA LEU A 29 -5.09 7.53 6.88
C LEU A 29 -6.58 7.90 6.71
N THR A 30 -7.15 8.63 7.68
CA THR A 30 -8.58 9.00 7.70
C THR A 30 -9.04 9.71 6.43
N ASP A 31 -8.16 10.52 5.82
CA ASP A 31 -8.50 11.33 4.63
C ASP A 31 -8.54 10.55 3.32
N ILE A 32 -8.13 9.28 3.35
CA ILE A 32 -8.10 8.41 2.16
C ILE A 32 -8.88 7.10 2.35
N GLN A 33 -9.52 6.88 3.50
CA GLN A 33 -10.33 5.68 3.76
C GLN A 33 -11.52 5.54 2.80
N ASP A 34 -12.12 6.66 2.40
CA ASP A 34 -13.21 6.74 1.42
C ASP A 34 -12.75 6.54 -0.04
N LYS A 35 -11.44 6.35 -0.26
CA LYS A 35 -10.80 6.19 -1.57
C LYS A 35 -10.03 4.87 -1.66
N PRO A 36 -10.71 3.71 -1.80
CA PRO A 36 -10.07 2.39 -1.68
C PRO A 36 -8.86 2.18 -2.60
N LYS A 37 -8.92 2.67 -3.84
CA LYS A 37 -7.79 2.58 -4.78
C LYS A 37 -6.57 3.36 -4.31
N LEU A 38 -6.79 4.54 -3.72
CA LEU A 38 -5.71 5.37 -3.20
C LEU A 38 -5.09 4.72 -1.95
N PHE A 39 -5.96 4.21 -1.06
CA PHE A 39 -5.54 3.47 0.13
C PHE A 39 -4.71 2.23 -0.23
N SER A 40 -5.21 1.37 -1.14
CA SER A 40 -4.49 0.18 -1.60
C SER A 40 -3.13 0.52 -2.22
N THR A 41 -3.07 1.59 -3.04
CA THR A 41 -1.82 2.03 -3.68
C THR A 41 -0.83 2.55 -2.64
N PHE A 42 -1.29 3.32 -1.65
CA PHE A 42 -0.45 3.80 -0.56
C PHE A 42 0.13 2.62 0.24
N MET A 43 -0.71 1.68 0.64
CA MET A 43 -0.29 0.51 1.42
C MET A 43 0.71 -0.36 0.65
N LEU A 44 0.48 -0.58 -0.65
CA LEU A 44 1.45 -1.30 -1.47
C LEU A 44 2.80 -0.55 -1.54
N SER A 45 2.77 0.78 -1.76
CA SER A 45 3.99 1.58 -1.79
C SER A 45 4.75 1.51 -0.47
N LEU A 46 4.04 1.60 0.66
CA LEU A 46 4.63 1.48 1.99
C LEU A 46 5.28 0.11 2.20
N LEU A 47 4.54 -0.96 1.95
CA LEU A 47 5.04 -2.33 2.12
C LEU A 47 6.20 -2.63 1.17
N ALA A 48 6.14 -2.18 -0.07
CA ALA A 48 7.21 -2.36 -1.04
C ALA A 48 8.47 -1.58 -0.66
N GLU A 49 8.33 -0.37 -0.14
CA GLU A 49 9.46 0.43 0.33
C GLU A 49 10.10 -0.17 1.58
N VAL A 50 9.29 -0.59 2.55
CA VAL A 50 9.77 -1.34 3.72
C VAL A 50 10.52 -2.60 3.28
N TYR A 51 9.96 -3.37 2.35
CA TYR A 51 10.61 -4.57 1.82
C TYR A 51 11.94 -4.27 1.10
N SER A 52 12.02 -3.21 0.32
CA SER A 52 13.23 -2.87 -0.44
C SER A 52 14.33 -2.24 0.41
N THR A 53 13.96 -1.49 1.44
CA THR A 53 14.91 -0.74 2.28
C THR A 53 15.56 -1.62 3.34
N PHE A 54 14.79 -2.55 3.95
CA PHE A 54 15.32 -3.34 5.05
C PHE A 54 16.13 -4.54 4.55
N PRO A 55 17.31 -4.78 5.14
CA PRO A 55 18.15 -5.91 4.76
C PRO A 55 17.54 -7.24 5.18
N GLU A 56 17.95 -8.32 4.51
CA GLU A 56 17.69 -9.68 4.97
C GLU A 56 18.36 -9.91 6.33
N VAL A 57 17.60 -10.45 7.28
CA VAL A 57 18.08 -10.71 8.64
C VAL A 57 17.98 -12.19 9.04
N GLY A 58 17.44 -13.01 8.15
CA GLY A 58 17.23 -14.43 8.42
C GLY A 58 16.06 -14.67 9.38
N ASP A 59 16.28 -15.41 10.44
CA ASP A 59 15.27 -15.78 11.45
C ASP A 59 15.67 -15.21 12.83
N PRO A 60 15.44 -13.92 13.09
CA PRO A 60 15.74 -13.29 14.36
C PRO A 60 14.78 -13.77 15.45
N GLU A 61 15.21 -13.75 16.73
CA GLU A 61 14.37 -14.13 17.88
C GLU A 61 13.11 -13.25 18.02
N ALA A 62 13.19 -12.00 17.58
CA ALA A 62 12.06 -11.06 17.59
C ALA A 62 12.00 -10.24 16.32
N PRO A 63 10.80 -9.85 15.84
CA PRO A 63 10.67 -8.99 14.67
C PRO A 63 11.25 -7.61 14.94
N ARG A 64 11.92 -7.03 13.94
CA ARG A 64 12.47 -5.67 13.99
C ARG A 64 11.39 -4.60 13.85
N LEU A 65 10.33 -4.91 13.12
CA LEU A 65 9.19 -4.06 12.90
C LEU A 65 7.92 -4.92 12.87
N VAL A 66 6.87 -4.43 13.53
CA VAL A 66 5.55 -5.03 13.45
C VAL A 66 4.56 -3.99 12.93
N ILE A 67 3.86 -4.34 11.87
CA ILE A 67 2.89 -3.46 11.21
C ILE A 67 1.49 -4.01 11.48
N PHE A 68 0.65 -3.24 12.16
CA PHE A 68 -0.78 -3.51 12.30
C PHE A 68 -1.55 -2.69 11.27
N ILE A 69 -2.35 -3.34 10.46
CA ILE A 69 -3.15 -2.72 9.41
C ILE A 69 -4.62 -2.90 9.79
N ASP A 70 -5.19 -1.81 10.30
CA ASP A 70 -6.60 -1.76 10.64
C ASP A 70 -7.46 -1.57 9.39
N GLU A 71 -8.70 -2.07 9.42
CA GLU A 71 -9.61 -2.10 8.27
C GLU A 71 -8.95 -2.68 7.01
N ALA A 72 -8.26 -3.81 7.18
CA ALA A 72 -7.43 -4.42 6.12
C ALA A 72 -8.20 -4.74 4.83
N HIS A 73 -9.54 -4.86 4.90
CA HIS A 73 -10.40 -5.03 3.74
C HIS A 73 -10.23 -3.89 2.72
N LEU A 74 -9.87 -2.66 3.16
CA LEU A 74 -9.66 -1.52 2.27
C LEU A 74 -8.46 -1.70 1.34
N ILE A 75 -7.48 -2.54 1.70
CA ILE A 75 -6.35 -2.86 0.84
C ILE A 75 -6.80 -3.69 -0.36
N PHE A 76 -7.68 -4.65 -0.12
CA PHE A 76 -8.04 -5.68 -1.08
C PHE A 76 -9.28 -5.30 -1.89
N ASN A 77 -10.19 -4.51 -1.32
CA ASN A 77 -11.40 -4.06 -1.99
C ASN A 77 -11.10 -3.18 -3.19
N ASN A 78 -11.60 -3.58 -4.36
CA ASN A 78 -11.40 -2.87 -5.62
C ASN A 78 -9.93 -2.75 -6.09
N ALA A 79 -9.01 -3.52 -5.50
CA ALA A 79 -7.63 -3.60 -5.96
C ALA A 79 -7.55 -4.31 -7.32
N SER A 80 -6.67 -3.86 -8.20
CA SER A 80 -6.40 -4.57 -9.46
C SER A 80 -5.70 -5.90 -9.18
N LYS A 81 -5.86 -6.88 -10.08
CA LYS A 81 -5.16 -8.17 -9.94
C LYS A 81 -3.65 -8.00 -9.78
N VAL A 82 -3.05 -7.10 -10.56
CA VAL A 82 -1.60 -6.81 -10.48
C VAL A 82 -1.22 -6.30 -9.10
N LEU A 83 -2.05 -5.44 -8.49
CA LEU A 83 -1.83 -4.92 -7.14
C LEU A 83 -1.91 -6.04 -6.10
N LEU A 84 -2.92 -6.92 -6.20
CA LEU A 84 -3.09 -8.06 -5.32
C LEU A 84 -1.89 -9.03 -5.41
N ASP A 85 -1.45 -9.36 -6.62
CA ASP A 85 -0.31 -10.24 -6.86
C ASP A 85 0.99 -9.66 -6.25
N GLN A 86 1.17 -8.34 -6.29
CA GLN A 86 2.31 -7.66 -5.68
C GLN A 86 2.24 -7.68 -4.15
N ILE A 87 1.08 -7.38 -3.56
CA ILE A 87 0.88 -7.46 -2.11
C ILE A 87 1.15 -8.88 -1.61
N GLU A 88 0.60 -9.89 -2.28
CA GLU A 88 0.83 -11.28 -1.94
C GLU A 88 2.33 -11.63 -1.97
N THR A 89 3.05 -11.18 -3.00
CA THR A 89 4.49 -11.41 -3.12
C THR A 89 5.26 -10.77 -1.98
N VAL A 90 4.94 -9.52 -1.63
CA VAL A 90 5.60 -8.82 -0.51
C VAL A 90 5.32 -9.53 0.80
N ILE A 91 4.07 -9.91 1.08
CA ILE A 91 3.70 -10.60 2.33
C ILE A 91 4.42 -11.95 2.47
N LYS A 92 4.61 -12.70 1.38
CA LYS A 92 5.38 -13.96 1.41
C LYS A 92 6.85 -13.78 1.78
N LEU A 93 7.44 -12.67 1.39
CA LEU A 93 8.88 -12.44 1.48
C LEU A 93 9.28 -11.54 2.66
N ILE A 94 8.36 -10.74 3.19
CA ILE A 94 8.66 -9.70 4.18
C ILE A 94 9.18 -10.26 5.52
N ARG A 95 8.85 -11.51 5.83
CA ARG A 95 9.34 -12.20 7.02
C ARG A 95 10.88 -12.29 7.05
N SER A 96 11.53 -12.54 5.91
CA SER A 96 12.99 -12.63 5.82
C SER A 96 13.69 -11.31 6.18
N LYS A 97 12.95 -10.20 6.17
CA LYS A 97 13.42 -8.88 6.61
C LYS A 97 13.20 -8.65 8.13
N GLY A 98 12.71 -9.65 8.86
CA GLY A 98 12.36 -9.52 10.27
C GLY A 98 11.13 -8.65 10.52
N ILE A 99 10.16 -8.66 9.61
CA ILE A 99 8.95 -7.83 9.70
C ILE A 99 7.73 -8.71 9.88
N GLY A 100 6.94 -8.42 10.92
CA GLY A 100 5.63 -9.01 11.17
C GLY A 100 4.52 -8.11 10.63
N VAL A 101 3.52 -8.72 9.99
CA VAL A 101 2.34 -7.98 9.51
C VAL A 101 1.08 -8.60 10.11
N PHE A 102 0.26 -7.77 10.73
CA PHE A 102 -1.05 -8.12 11.27
C PHE A 102 -2.14 -7.41 10.49
N PHE A 103 -3.07 -8.17 9.96
CA PHE A 103 -4.29 -7.65 9.36
C PHE A 103 -5.43 -7.69 10.37
N VAL A 104 -6.07 -6.56 10.59
CA VAL A 104 -7.27 -6.44 11.43
C VAL A 104 -8.45 -6.14 10.51
N THR A 105 -9.46 -6.99 10.55
CA THR A 105 -10.65 -6.87 9.69
C THR A 105 -11.88 -7.43 10.38
N GLN A 106 -13.04 -7.05 9.92
CA GLN A 106 -14.33 -7.52 10.46
C GLN A 106 -14.67 -8.94 9.98
N SER A 107 -14.19 -9.34 8.80
CA SER A 107 -14.38 -10.69 8.27
C SER A 107 -13.10 -11.25 7.68
N PRO A 108 -12.74 -12.52 7.96
CA PRO A 108 -11.60 -13.18 7.31
C PRO A 108 -11.74 -13.30 5.78
N GLU A 109 -12.97 -13.29 5.25
CA GLU A 109 -13.25 -13.37 3.82
C GLU A 109 -12.79 -12.12 3.05
N ASP A 110 -12.59 -11.01 3.75
CA ASP A 110 -12.07 -9.78 3.17
C ASP A 110 -10.61 -9.91 2.71
N ILE A 111 -9.89 -10.91 3.24
CA ILE A 111 -8.49 -11.15 2.92
C ILE A 111 -8.42 -12.25 1.84
N PRO A 112 -7.73 -12.01 0.71
CA PRO A 112 -7.57 -13.02 -0.33
C PRO A 112 -6.98 -14.32 0.22
N ALA A 113 -7.51 -15.47 -0.23
CA ALA A 113 -7.11 -16.78 0.26
C ALA A 113 -5.60 -17.03 0.16
N ALA A 114 -4.95 -16.50 -0.88
CA ALA A 114 -3.50 -16.62 -1.07
C ALA A 114 -2.69 -15.86 0.01
N VAL A 115 -3.19 -14.72 0.49
CA VAL A 115 -2.61 -13.97 1.61
C VAL A 115 -2.93 -14.67 2.93
N LEU A 116 -4.20 -15.05 3.14
CA LEU A 116 -4.66 -15.72 4.35
C LEU A 116 -3.87 -17.02 4.64
N ALA A 117 -3.48 -17.75 3.59
CA ALA A 117 -2.65 -18.95 3.68
C ALA A 117 -1.22 -18.70 4.21
N GLN A 118 -0.74 -17.46 4.19
CA GLN A 118 0.58 -17.09 4.72
C GLN A 118 0.54 -16.69 6.21
N LEU A 119 -0.65 -16.52 6.77
CA LEU A 119 -0.83 -16.01 8.13
C LEU A 119 -0.80 -17.18 9.13
N GLY A 120 0.26 -17.22 9.93
CA GLY A 120 0.47 -18.28 10.91
C GLY A 120 -0.27 -18.09 12.23
N LEU A 121 -0.66 -16.86 12.57
CA LEU A 121 -1.48 -16.52 13.73
C LEU A 121 -2.88 -16.14 13.26
N LYS A 122 -3.91 -16.72 13.88
CA LYS A 122 -5.29 -16.32 13.70
C LYS A 122 -5.93 -16.09 15.07
N VAL A 123 -6.51 -14.90 15.25
CA VAL A 123 -7.28 -14.51 16.42
C VAL A 123 -8.66 -14.13 15.94
N GLN A 124 -9.66 -14.93 16.29
CA GLN A 124 -11.04 -14.73 15.86
C GLN A 124 -11.94 -14.49 17.07
N HIS A 125 -12.56 -13.32 17.09
CA HIS A 125 -13.65 -13.02 18.01
C HIS A 125 -14.97 -13.64 17.56
N ALA A 126 -16.02 -13.49 18.37
CA ALA A 126 -17.34 -14.02 18.07
C ALA A 126 -17.83 -13.65 16.68
N PHE A 127 -18.23 -14.66 15.92
CA PHE A 127 -18.85 -14.46 14.62
C PHE A 127 -20.37 -14.51 14.76
N ARG A 128 -21.05 -13.41 14.44
CA ARG A 128 -22.50 -13.30 14.56
C ARG A 128 -23.17 -13.66 13.25
N VAL A 129 -24.10 -14.61 13.30
CA VAL A 129 -24.78 -15.17 12.13
C VAL A 129 -26.23 -14.69 12.13
N PHE A 130 -26.56 -13.83 11.18
CA PHE A 130 -27.93 -13.31 11.02
C PHE A 130 -28.59 -13.80 9.73
N THR A 131 -27.83 -14.08 8.69
CA THR A 131 -28.31 -14.40 7.35
C THR A 131 -27.86 -15.78 6.88
N ALA A 132 -28.46 -16.25 5.77
CA ALA A 132 -28.02 -17.48 5.12
C ALA A 132 -26.59 -17.36 4.55
N ASN A 133 -26.17 -16.17 4.14
CA ASN A 133 -24.81 -15.93 3.69
C ASN A 133 -23.82 -16.00 4.84
N ASP A 134 -24.16 -15.46 6.01
CA ASP A 134 -23.29 -15.55 7.20
C ASP A 134 -23.07 -17.00 7.62
N ARG A 135 -24.09 -17.88 7.47
CA ARG A 135 -23.92 -19.32 7.73
C ARG A 135 -22.94 -19.99 6.78
N LYS A 136 -22.92 -19.58 5.49
CA LYS A 136 -21.93 -20.08 4.53
C LYS A 136 -20.55 -19.57 4.86
N ALA A 137 -20.44 -18.27 5.19
CA ALA A 137 -19.19 -17.64 5.61
C ALA A 137 -18.62 -18.32 6.86
N LEU A 138 -19.44 -18.54 7.89
CA LEU A 138 -19.04 -19.27 9.10
C LEU A 138 -18.43 -20.64 8.79
N LYS A 139 -19.08 -21.41 7.90
CA LYS A 139 -18.58 -22.73 7.52
C LYS A 139 -17.20 -22.65 6.84
N LEU A 140 -17.04 -21.72 5.90
CA LEU A 140 -15.75 -21.49 5.23
C LEU A 140 -14.67 -21.01 6.22
N ILE A 141 -15.04 -20.12 7.15
CA ILE A 141 -14.13 -19.65 8.20
C ILE A 141 -13.70 -20.83 9.08
N ALA A 142 -14.64 -21.66 9.52
CA ALA A 142 -14.36 -22.82 10.37
C ALA A 142 -13.43 -23.82 9.67
N GLU A 143 -13.59 -24.04 8.36
CA GLU A 143 -12.75 -24.93 7.57
C GLU A 143 -11.28 -24.43 7.44
N ASN A 144 -11.01 -23.15 7.70
CA ASN A 144 -9.66 -22.57 7.72
C ASN A 144 -8.90 -22.81 9.04
N TYR A 145 -9.52 -23.46 10.01
CA TYR A 145 -8.89 -23.83 11.28
C TYR A 145 -8.50 -25.32 11.29
N PRO A 146 -7.48 -25.70 12.07
CA PRO A 146 -7.15 -27.10 12.29
C PRO A 146 -8.34 -27.85 12.91
N LEU A 147 -8.49 -29.12 12.53
CA LEU A 147 -9.46 -30.00 13.20
C LEU A 147 -9.07 -30.10 14.69
N SER A 148 -10.08 -30.12 15.55
CA SER A 148 -9.92 -30.19 16.99
C SER A 148 -10.79 -31.29 17.58
N ASP A 149 -10.22 -32.09 18.46
CA ASP A 149 -10.96 -33.08 19.24
C ASP A 149 -11.71 -32.45 20.43
N TYR A 150 -11.44 -31.15 20.72
CA TYR A 150 -12.01 -30.44 21.88
C TYR A 150 -13.19 -29.56 21.51
N TYR A 151 -13.22 -29.04 20.28
CA TYR A 151 -14.23 -28.07 19.85
C TYR A 151 -14.73 -28.37 18.44
N LYS A 152 -16.03 -28.19 18.25
CA LYS A 152 -16.57 -27.94 16.92
C LYS A 152 -16.39 -26.45 16.62
N VAL A 153 -15.55 -26.13 15.65
CA VAL A 153 -15.06 -24.76 15.41
C VAL A 153 -16.20 -23.81 15.07
N ASP A 154 -17.15 -24.23 14.26
CA ASP A 154 -18.34 -23.44 13.88
C ASP A 154 -19.25 -23.13 15.09
N GLU A 155 -19.45 -24.10 15.99
CA GLU A 155 -20.19 -23.87 17.24
C GLU A 155 -19.40 -22.92 18.15
N LEU A 156 -18.09 -23.14 18.32
CA LEU A 156 -17.23 -22.28 19.14
C LEU A 156 -17.30 -20.82 18.69
N LEU A 157 -17.09 -20.56 17.40
CA LEU A 157 -17.03 -19.18 16.86
C LEU A 157 -18.34 -18.41 17.06
N THR A 158 -19.48 -19.09 17.13
CA THR A 158 -20.77 -18.44 17.37
C THR A 158 -21.11 -18.23 18.85
N THR A 159 -20.49 -19.02 19.74
CA THR A 159 -20.77 -19.01 21.18
C THR A 159 -19.80 -18.14 21.98
N LEU A 160 -18.70 -17.68 21.39
CA LEU A 160 -17.74 -16.78 22.05
C LEU A 160 -18.43 -15.55 22.64
N GLY A 161 -18.04 -15.22 23.87
CA GLY A 161 -18.48 -14.04 24.61
C GLY A 161 -17.65 -12.79 24.31
N ILE A 162 -17.98 -11.70 24.99
CA ILE A 162 -17.20 -10.47 24.97
C ILE A 162 -15.87 -10.72 25.68
N GLY A 163 -14.76 -10.33 25.07
CA GLY A 163 -13.42 -10.57 25.61
C GLY A 163 -12.91 -11.98 25.40
N GLU A 164 -13.62 -12.80 24.65
CA GLU A 164 -13.17 -14.14 24.28
C GLU A 164 -12.73 -14.19 22.82
N ALA A 165 -11.81 -15.10 22.53
CA ALA A 165 -11.33 -15.35 21.17
C ALA A 165 -10.96 -16.82 20.97
N ALA A 166 -11.09 -17.27 19.74
CA ALA A 166 -10.52 -18.51 19.25
C ALA A 166 -9.15 -18.22 18.63
N ILE A 167 -8.10 -18.83 19.13
CA ILE A 167 -6.72 -18.55 18.75
C ILE A 167 -6.04 -19.82 18.23
N THR A 168 -5.32 -19.71 17.13
CA THR A 168 -4.37 -20.72 16.65
C THR A 168 -3.09 -20.04 16.18
N VAL A 169 -1.95 -20.67 16.43
CA VAL A 169 -0.62 -20.20 16.06
C VAL A 169 0.16 -21.33 15.39
N LEU A 170 1.30 -21.03 14.81
CA LEU A 170 2.26 -22.07 14.41
C LEU A 170 3.15 -22.44 15.60
N ASN A 171 3.40 -23.74 15.76
CA ASN A 171 4.41 -24.23 16.69
C ASN A 171 5.83 -24.04 16.11
N GLU A 172 6.87 -24.42 16.85
CA GLU A 172 8.27 -24.31 16.45
C GLU A 172 8.60 -25.03 15.12
N LYS A 173 7.78 -26.02 14.74
CA LYS A 173 7.94 -26.77 13.48
C LYS A 173 7.11 -26.18 12.34
N GLY A 174 6.47 -25.04 12.54
CA GLY A 174 5.61 -24.40 11.54
C GLY A 174 4.25 -25.12 11.34
N VAL A 175 3.85 -25.99 12.28
CA VAL A 175 2.57 -26.69 12.24
C VAL A 175 1.54 -25.91 13.02
N PRO A 176 0.32 -25.69 12.51
CA PRO A 176 -0.75 -25.03 13.25
C PRO A 176 -1.08 -25.78 14.54
N THR A 177 -1.17 -25.04 15.64
CA THR A 177 -1.62 -25.60 16.92
C THR A 177 -3.12 -25.88 16.90
N PRO A 178 -3.63 -26.80 17.75
CA PRO A 178 -5.06 -26.88 17.99
C PRO A 178 -5.64 -25.52 18.36
N ILE A 179 -6.88 -25.28 17.97
CA ILE A 179 -7.57 -24.05 18.33
C ILE A 179 -7.74 -23.96 19.86
N ALA A 180 -7.48 -22.80 20.42
CA ALA A 180 -7.67 -22.52 21.84
C ALA A 180 -8.79 -21.50 22.05
N HIS A 181 -9.79 -21.85 22.88
CA HIS A 181 -10.75 -20.88 23.43
C HIS A 181 -10.04 -20.07 24.52
N THR A 182 -9.94 -18.79 24.35
CA THR A 182 -9.10 -17.93 25.18
C THR A 182 -9.89 -16.75 25.72
N LEU A 183 -9.76 -16.49 27.02
CA LEU A 183 -10.23 -15.26 27.65
C LEU A 183 -9.11 -14.22 27.55
N LEU A 184 -9.40 -13.09 26.92
CA LEU A 184 -8.43 -12.03 26.70
C LEU A 184 -8.31 -11.12 27.93
N CYS A 185 -7.11 -10.62 28.19
CA CYS A 185 -6.90 -9.55 29.17
C CYS A 185 -7.59 -8.27 28.72
N THR A 186 -8.13 -7.51 29.65
CA THR A 186 -8.69 -6.18 29.39
C THR A 186 -7.57 -5.25 28.92
N PRO A 187 -7.85 -4.37 27.92
CA PRO A 187 -6.88 -3.37 27.48
C PRO A 187 -6.48 -2.45 28.64
N ALA A 188 -5.20 -2.12 28.75
CA ALA A 188 -4.69 -1.13 29.70
C ALA A 188 -4.99 0.31 29.29
N SER A 189 -5.46 0.52 28.06
CA SER A 189 -5.79 1.82 27.50
C SER A 189 -7.28 2.17 27.69
N ARG A 190 -7.59 3.47 27.64
CA ARG A 190 -8.97 3.98 27.61
C ARG A 190 -9.66 3.50 26.31
N MET A 191 -10.85 2.94 26.44
CA MET A 191 -11.69 2.54 25.31
C MET A 191 -12.57 3.71 24.88
N ASP A 192 -11.98 4.76 24.36
CA ASP A 192 -12.65 5.96 23.89
C ASP A 192 -11.79 6.65 22.82
N ILE A 193 -12.41 7.54 22.06
CA ILE A 193 -11.70 8.36 21.07
C ILE A 193 -10.89 9.46 21.76
N LEU A 194 -9.79 9.87 21.11
CA LEU A 194 -9.04 11.06 21.52
C LEU A 194 -9.81 12.33 21.13
N THR A 195 -9.86 13.27 22.04
CA THR A 195 -10.33 14.63 21.69
C THR A 195 -9.34 15.32 20.73
N PRO A 196 -9.77 16.33 19.96
CA PRO A 196 -8.87 17.09 19.10
C PRO A 196 -7.65 17.65 19.84
N ASP A 197 -7.83 18.11 21.08
CA ASP A 197 -6.75 18.66 21.90
C ASP A 197 -5.76 17.60 22.36
N GLU A 198 -6.24 16.43 22.78
CA GLU A 198 -5.39 15.28 23.13
C GLU A 198 -4.56 14.84 21.94
N LEU A 199 -5.19 14.80 20.75
CA LEU A 199 -4.53 14.45 19.52
C LEU A 199 -3.45 15.48 19.15
N ALA A 200 -3.77 16.78 19.17
CA ALA A 200 -2.82 17.87 18.91
C ALA A 200 -1.64 17.81 19.88
N LYS A 201 -1.91 17.58 21.17
CA LYS A 201 -0.87 17.41 22.20
C LYS A 201 0.01 16.18 21.95
N SER A 202 -0.55 15.09 21.49
CA SER A 202 0.22 13.89 21.14
C SER A 202 1.12 14.14 19.93
N ILE A 203 0.59 14.76 18.88
CA ILE A 203 1.33 15.12 17.67
C ILE A 203 2.48 16.07 17.99
N SER A 204 2.23 17.13 18.82
CA SER A 204 3.25 18.12 19.15
C SER A 204 4.45 17.53 19.92
N LYS A 205 4.26 16.42 20.63
CA LYS A 205 5.33 15.70 21.34
C LYS A 205 6.16 14.80 20.42
N SER A 206 5.70 14.51 19.21
CA SER A 206 6.41 13.65 18.28
C SER A 206 7.60 14.41 17.68
N ARG A 207 8.79 13.85 17.82
CA ARG A 207 10.01 14.35 17.16
C ARG A 207 9.91 14.35 15.62
N LEU A 208 9.04 13.50 15.06
CA LEU A 208 8.82 13.41 13.62
C LEU A 208 7.98 14.58 13.09
N THR A 209 7.24 15.28 13.97
CA THR A 209 6.43 16.45 13.59
C THR A 209 7.30 17.52 12.96
N THR A 210 8.42 17.88 13.59
CA THR A 210 9.35 18.88 13.05
C THR A 210 9.93 18.44 11.70
N LYS A 211 10.28 17.16 11.57
CA LYS A 211 10.86 16.59 10.33
C LYS A 211 9.88 16.58 9.16
N TYR A 212 8.59 16.34 9.42
CA TYR A 212 7.59 16.07 8.38
C TYR A 212 6.51 17.16 8.21
N ASN A 213 6.50 18.20 9.05
CA ASN A 213 5.59 19.34 8.88
C ASN A 213 6.08 20.33 7.81
N GLU A 214 7.37 20.28 7.44
CA GLU A 214 7.88 21.09 6.35
C GLU A 214 7.47 20.47 5.02
N THR A 215 6.82 21.25 4.17
CA THR A 215 6.49 20.82 2.81
C THR A 215 7.78 20.81 2.01
N LEU A 216 8.32 19.63 1.74
CA LEU A 216 9.43 19.46 0.81
C LEU A 216 8.88 19.65 -0.60
N ASP A 217 9.14 20.80 -1.20
CA ASP A 217 8.87 21.07 -2.61
C ASP A 217 10.24 21.15 -3.32
N ARG A 218 10.77 19.99 -3.67
CA ARG A 218 11.98 19.91 -4.50
C ARG A 218 11.59 20.11 -5.96
N GLU A 219 12.42 20.85 -6.71
CA GLU A 219 12.22 20.97 -8.14
C GLU A 219 12.17 19.58 -8.78
N SER A 220 11.05 19.22 -9.37
CA SER A 220 10.93 17.97 -10.11
C SER A 220 11.83 18.00 -11.36
N ALA A 221 12.28 16.82 -11.83
CA ALA A 221 13.04 16.72 -13.07
C ALA A 221 12.30 17.37 -14.26
N PHE A 222 10.96 17.37 -14.23
CA PHE A 222 10.14 18.04 -15.23
C PHE A 222 10.24 19.57 -15.13
N GLU A 223 10.25 20.15 -13.94
CA GLU A 223 10.40 21.59 -13.73
C GLU A 223 11.80 22.07 -14.12
N VAL A 224 12.82 21.29 -13.76
CA VAL A 224 14.21 21.58 -14.18
C VAL A 224 14.37 21.52 -15.70
N LEU A 225 13.76 20.52 -16.36
CA LEU A 225 13.76 20.40 -17.82
C LEU A 225 12.96 21.51 -18.48
N SER A 226 11.79 21.85 -17.95
CA SER A 226 10.94 22.94 -18.47
C SER A 226 11.66 24.29 -18.37
N LYS A 227 12.28 24.59 -17.21
CA LYS A 227 13.10 25.81 -17.05
C LYS A 227 14.29 25.84 -18.00
N LYS A 228 14.98 24.71 -18.21
CA LYS A 228 16.09 24.64 -19.16
C LYS A 228 15.63 24.88 -20.61
N LEU A 229 14.47 24.31 -21.01
CA LEU A 229 13.89 24.54 -22.32
C LEU A 229 13.46 26.00 -22.51
N GLU A 230 12.82 26.61 -21.51
CA GLU A 230 12.45 28.03 -21.52
C GLU A 230 13.66 28.94 -21.64
N THR A 231 14.73 28.61 -20.91
CA THR A 231 16.00 29.38 -20.95
C THR A 231 16.65 29.26 -22.34
N GLN A 232 16.70 28.08 -22.92
CA GLN A 232 17.23 27.87 -24.28
C GLN A 232 16.38 28.57 -25.35
N VAL A 233 15.08 28.57 -25.23
CA VAL A 233 14.18 29.30 -26.15
C VAL A 233 14.38 30.81 -25.99
N ALA A 234 14.55 31.31 -24.77
CA ALA A 234 14.81 32.74 -24.51
C ALA A 234 16.18 33.20 -24.99
N GLU A 235 17.23 32.36 -24.90
CA GLU A 235 18.56 32.64 -25.44
C GLU A 235 18.56 32.65 -26.96
N ASN A 236 17.88 31.67 -27.60
CA ASN A 236 17.76 31.65 -29.07
C ASN A 236 16.95 32.82 -29.60
N THR A 237 15.99 33.36 -28.84
CA THR A 237 15.20 34.53 -29.25
C THR A 237 15.95 35.84 -29.07
N LYS A 238 16.98 35.89 -28.21
CA LYS A 238 17.82 37.08 -28.03
C LYS A 238 18.92 37.18 -29.12
N THR A 239 19.39 36.04 -29.65
CA THR A 239 20.39 35.99 -30.72
C THR A 239 19.80 36.37 -32.09
N THR A 240 18.49 36.28 -32.29
CA THR A 240 17.84 36.61 -33.56
C THR A 240 17.46 38.08 -33.74
N LYS A 241 17.77 38.98 -32.80
CA LYS A 241 17.49 40.42 -32.95
C LYS A 241 18.69 41.27 -33.38
N GLY A 242 19.79 40.67 -33.84
CA GLY A 242 21.02 41.40 -34.11
C GLY A 242 21.82 41.02 -35.37
N ALA A 243 21.23 40.43 -36.41
CA ALA A 243 21.94 40.27 -37.68
C ALA A 243 20.97 39.95 -38.84
N GLU A 244 20.77 40.92 -39.73
CA GLU A 244 20.34 40.65 -41.11
C GLU A 244 21.46 39.92 -41.83
N ALA A 245 21.41 38.61 -41.92
CA ALA A 245 22.25 37.82 -42.82
C ALA A 245 21.44 36.56 -43.22
N LYS A 246 21.44 36.28 -44.51
CA LYS A 246 20.81 35.12 -45.14
C LYS A 246 21.25 33.85 -44.42
N GLU A 247 20.28 33.18 -43.75
CA GLU A 247 20.57 31.92 -43.05
C GLU A 247 20.21 30.73 -43.92
N GLU A 248 21.17 29.83 -44.04
CA GLU A 248 20.91 28.42 -44.35
C GLU A 248 20.19 27.78 -43.13
N PRO A 249 19.15 26.94 -43.29
CA PRO A 249 18.43 26.34 -42.20
C PRO A 249 19.32 25.48 -41.33
N SER A 250 19.23 25.68 -40.01
CA SER A 250 20.04 24.97 -39.02
C SER A 250 19.84 23.45 -39.14
N GLN A 251 20.88 22.66 -38.82
CA GLN A 251 20.80 21.19 -38.85
C GLN A 251 19.65 20.61 -38.00
N LEU A 252 19.22 21.33 -36.96
CA LEU A 252 18.09 20.98 -36.12
C LEU A 252 16.73 21.17 -36.83
N ASP A 253 16.60 22.25 -37.61
CA ASP A 253 15.37 22.48 -38.39
C ASP A 253 15.28 21.50 -39.57
N GLN A 254 16.38 21.08 -40.14
CA GLN A 254 16.39 20.02 -41.17
C GLN A 254 15.98 18.66 -40.57
N VAL A 255 16.42 18.32 -39.35
CA VAL A 255 16.05 17.07 -38.66
C VAL A 255 14.58 17.09 -38.22
N LEU A 256 14.10 18.20 -37.64
CA LEU A 256 12.70 18.33 -37.21
C LEU A 256 11.69 18.38 -38.37
N ASN A 257 12.07 18.98 -39.49
CA ASN A 257 11.27 19.07 -40.69
C ASN A 257 11.39 17.88 -41.64
N SER A 258 12.36 16.97 -41.39
CA SER A 258 12.52 15.73 -42.14
C SER A 258 11.29 14.82 -41.93
N SER A 259 11.03 13.95 -42.89
CA SER A 259 9.96 12.94 -42.80
C SER A 259 10.15 12.05 -41.58
N THR A 260 11.38 11.76 -41.19
CA THR A 260 11.76 10.95 -40.02
C THR A 260 11.53 11.70 -38.70
N GLY A 261 11.89 13.00 -38.63
CA GLY A 261 11.63 13.84 -37.45
C GLY A 261 10.14 14.02 -37.16
N LYS A 262 9.34 14.25 -38.20
CA LYS A 262 7.87 14.32 -38.10
C LYS A 262 7.25 13.00 -37.68
N GLN A 263 7.82 11.87 -38.09
CA GLN A 263 7.34 10.54 -37.72
C GLN A 263 7.69 10.21 -36.26
N VAL A 264 8.87 10.56 -35.79
CA VAL A 264 9.29 10.39 -34.39
C VAL A 264 8.42 11.27 -33.48
N MET A 265 8.20 12.53 -33.84
CA MET A 265 7.35 13.42 -33.05
C MET A 265 5.88 12.96 -33.00
N ARG A 266 5.31 12.45 -34.07
CA ARG A 266 3.98 11.82 -34.08
C ARG A 266 3.94 10.56 -33.22
N THR A 267 5.00 9.76 -33.23
CA THR A 267 5.08 8.53 -32.41
C THR A 267 5.19 8.87 -30.92
N VAL A 268 6.02 9.83 -30.54
CA VAL A 268 6.14 10.29 -29.15
C VAL A 268 4.84 10.90 -28.65
N THR A 269 4.19 11.76 -29.45
CA THR A 269 2.90 12.35 -29.10
C THR A 269 1.81 11.27 -28.98
N SER A 270 1.78 10.28 -29.88
CA SER A 270 0.80 9.20 -29.85
C SER A 270 1.00 8.22 -28.67
N VAL A 271 2.25 7.98 -28.27
CA VAL A 271 2.58 7.15 -27.10
C VAL A 271 2.22 7.87 -25.81
N LEU A 272 2.56 9.16 -25.69
CA LEU A 272 2.16 10.00 -24.55
C LEU A 272 0.64 10.14 -24.44
N THR A 273 -0.05 10.38 -25.54
CA THR A 273 -1.53 10.48 -25.52
C THR A 273 -2.18 9.14 -25.17
N ARG A 274 -1.66 8.01 -25.66
CA ARG A 274 -2.18 6.68 -25.32
C ARG A 274 -1.89 6.31 -23.87
N SER A 275 -0.72 6.64 -23.33
CA SER A 275 -0.41 6.37 -21.92
C SER A 275 -1.25 7.24 -20.99
N LEU A 276 -1.49 8.50 -21.32
CA LEU A 276 -2.38 9.40 -20.58
C LEU A 276 -3.85 8.94 -20.64
N LEU A 277 -4.36 8.59 -21.83
CA LEU A 277 -5.72 8.08 -22.00
C LEU A 277 -5.91 6.70 -21.34
N GLY A 278 -4.88 5.86 -21.33
CA GLY A 278 -4.86 4.59 -20.60
C GLY A 278 -4.90 4.78 -19.08
N ALA A 279 -4.14 5.74 -18.56
CA ALA A 279 -4.12 6.08 -17.13
C ALA A 279 -5.43 6.71 -16.65
N LEU A 280 -6.15 7.42 -17.56
CA LEU A 280 -7.46 8.03 -17.29
C LEU A 280 -8.65 7.08 -17.55
N GLY A 281 -8.40 5.83 -17.97
CA GLY A 281 -9.46 4.85 -18.21
C GLY A 281 -10.32 5.11 -19.47
N LEU A 282 -9.88 6.02 -20.36
CA LEU A 282 -10.60 6.43 -21.57
C LEU A 282 -10.14 5.71 -22.85
N GLY A 283 -9.51 4.54 -22.72
CA GLY A 283 -9.07 3.71 -23.83
C GLY A 283 -10.25 3.12 -24.61
N ALA A 284 -10.37 3.47 -25.89
CA ALA A 284 -11.43 3.02 -26.77
C ALA A 284 -11.49 1.49 -26.87
N THR A 285 -12.63 0.91 -26.53
CA THR A 285 -12.95 -0.51 -26.71
C THR A 285 -12.97 -0.85 -28.20
N ARG A 286 -12.05 -1.68 -28.63
CA ARG A 286 -12.03 -2.26 -29.98
C ARG A 286 -13.24 -3.21 -30.14
N ARG A 287 -14.28 -2.80 -30.84
CA ARG A 287 -15.38 -3.65 -31.30
C ARG A 287 -14.80 -4.76 -32.18
N LYS A 288 -14.87 -6.01 -31.72
CA LYS A 288 -14.66 -7.18 -32.56
C LYS A 288 -15.81 -7.24 -33.59
N LYS A 289 -15.50 -7.12 -34.87
CA LYS A 289 -16.39 -7.53 -35.93
C LYS A 289 -16.46 -9.05 -35.91
N SER A 290 -17.63 -9.59 -35.64
CA SER A 290 -17.97 -10.99 -35.93
C SER A 290 -18.16 -11.10 -37.46
N GLY A 291 -17.28 -11.82 -38.13
CA GLY A 291 -17.48 -12.31 -39.48
C GLY A 291 -18.07 -13.71 -39.37
N TRP A 292 -19.20 -13.87 -40.00
CA TRP A 292 -19.80 -15.15 -40.35
C TRP A 292 -18.96 -15.79 -41.45
N PHE A 293 -18.49 -17.01 -41.17
CA PHE A 293 -18.67 -18.23 -41.98
C PHE A 293 -18.23 -19.39 -41.13
#